data_120cbd9e0af4c7dd0fcca478b93d421e
#
_entry.id   120cbd9e0af4c7dd0fcca478b93d421e
#
_cell.length_a   1.000
_cell.length_b   1.000
_cell.length_c   1.000
_cell.angle_alpha   90.00
_cell.angle_beta   90.00
_cell.angle_gamma   90.00
#
_symmetry.space_group_name_H-M   'P 1'
#
loop_
_entity.id
_entity.type
_entity.pdbx_description
1 polymer ?
#
loop_
_entity_poly.entity_id
_entity_poly.type
_entity_poly.pdbx_seq_one_letter_code
_entity_poly.pdbx_strand_id
1 'polypeptide(L)'
;MAKPAKKAAKKAVAKKKPVKSKKPVKATAASGDKQRFTLHGTMTSGPSYTVGLMLALCRHPYSYIHVNLREGQHKQPDYLVKNRYGQVPALRDGQLFLVQSAAILEHLSETLKKFDGKTPVEKIRIREWLFWQWDKLSVPLLRLRARNRGFRQFGDEVRTMYDTEAKAALAVIEHELAKSDWIVGKKATIADIGIYAVVRYAPEAMIDLTPYPNIVAWKKRIEAMPGFGTPEQILPMESRLL
;
A
#
# COMPACT_ATOMS: atom_id res chain seq x y z
N MET A 1 -10.17 -75.88 16.17
CA MET A 1 -10.97 -74.81 15.67
C MET A 1 -10.04 -73.82 14.89
N ALA A 2 -10.07 -73.92 13.58
CA ALA A 2 -9.17 -73.15 12.69
C ALA A 2 -9.87 -71.88 12.22
N LYS A 3 -9.18 -70.73 12.29
CA LYS A 3 -9.59 -69.45 11.69
C LYS A 3 -9.19 -69.37 10.24
N PRO A 4 -10.02 -68.84 9.33
CA PRO A 4 -9.65 -68.70 7.94
C PRO A 4 -8.84 -67.41 7.67
N ALA A 5 -7.86 -67.51 6.81
CA ALA A 5 -7.00 -66.39 6.34
C ALA A 5 -7.75 -65.49 5.38
N LYS A 6 -7.66 -64.14 5.60
CA LYS A 6 -8.14 -63.12 4.67
C LYS A 6 -7.09 -62.84 3.58
N LYS A 7 -7.42 -63.07 2.30
CA LYS A 7 -6.66 -62.66 1.11
C LYS A 7 -6.66 -61.16 0.99
N ALA A 8 -5.47 -60.54 0.94
CA ALA A 8 -5.26 -59.15 0.61
C ALA A 8 -5.29 -58.93 -0.91
N ALA A 9 -6.22 -58.11 -1.39
CA ALA A 9 -6.29 -57.69 -2.79
C ALA A 9 -5.29 -56.56 -3.06
N LYS A 10 -4.32 -56.80 -3.95
CA LYS A 10 -3.41 -55.78 -4.48
C LYS A 10 -4.16 -54.86 -5.44
N LYS A 11 -4.36 -53.60 -5.08
CA LYS A 11 -4.78 -52.52 -6.01
C LYS A 11 -3.64 -52.09 -6.88
N ALA A 12 -3.80 -52.22 -8.20
CA ALA A 12 -2.87 -51.69 -9.20
C ALA A 12 -2.89 -50.19 -9.22
N VAL A 13 -1.69 -49.57 -9.07
CA VAL A 13 -1.49 -48.13 -9.20
C VAL A 13 -1.36 -47.78 -10.69
N ALA A 14 -2.34 -47.09 -11.24
CA ALA A 14 -2.31 -46.58 -12.61
C ALA A 14 -1.27 -45.45 -12.73
N LYS A 15 -0.25 -45.63 -13.56
CA LYS A 15 0.75 -44.60 -13.91
C LYS A 15 0.10 -43.49 -14.72
N LYS A 16 -0.03 -42.31 -14.12
CA LYS A 16 -0.43 -41.06 -14.83
C LYS A 16 0.69 -40.62 -15.78
N LYS A 17 0.34 -40.43 -17.05
CA LYS A 17 1.26 -39.86 -18.08
C LYS A 17 1.61 -38.41 -17.71
N PRO A 18 2.83 -37.91 -17.99
CA PRO A 18 3.20 -36.53 -17.68
C PRO A 18 2.43 -35.58 -18.60
N VAL A 19 1.83 -34.55 -17.95
CA VAL A 19 1.17 -33.43 -18.62
C VAL A 19 2.27 -32.59 -19.29
N LYS A 20 2.21 -32.43 -20.61
CA LYS A 20 3.11 -31.55 -21.36
C LYS A 20 2.90 -30.11 -20.88
N SER A 21 3.94 -29.51 -20.33
CA SER A 21 3.98 -28.10 -19.97
C SER A 21 3.70 -27.23 -21.21
N LYS A 22 2.62 -26.47 -21.21
CA LYS A 22 2.36 -25.45 -22.23
C LYS A 22 3.42 -24.36 -22.07
N LYS A 23 4.11 -24.02 -23.18
CA LYS A 23 5.04 -22.89 -23.24
C LYS A 23 4.34 -21.62 -22.71
N PRO A 24 5.07 -20.73 -21.98
CA PRO A 24 4.46 -19.50 -21.51
C PRO A 24 3.98 -18.68 -22.71
N VAL A 25 2.71 -18.29 -22.67
CA VAL A 25 2.13 -17.35 -23.62
C VAL A 25 2.86 -16.02 -23.42
N LYS A 26 3.57 -15.54 -24.45
CA LYS A 26 4.12 -14.19 -24.48
C LYS A 26 2.96 -13.22 -24.28
N ALA A 27 2.95 -12.53 -23.14
CA ALA A 27 2.03 -11.42 -22.93
C ALA A 27 2.34 -10.38 -24.00
N THR A 28 1.40 -10.18 -24.91
CA THR A 28 1.44 -9.07 -25.87
C THR A 28 1.33 -7.79 -25.05
N ALA A 29 2.41 -7.01 -25.02
CA ALA A 29 2.40 -5.67 -24.45
C ALA A 29 1.34 -4.85 -25.20
N ALA A 30 0.33 -4.38 -24.49
CA ALA A 30 -0.62 -3.43 -25.03
C ALA A 30 0.18 -2.19 -25.47
N SER A 31 0.19 -1.94 -26.77
CA SER A 31 0.82 -0.78 -27.40
C SER A 31 0.06 0.48 -26.97
N GLY A 32 0.61 1.27 -26.05
CA GLY A 32 -0.01 2.52 -25.64
C GLY A 32 0.63 3.22 -24.43
N ASP A 33 1.30 2.51 -23.54
CA ASP A 33 1.89 3.10 -22.34
C ASP A 33 3.35 3.45 -22.58
N LYS A 34 3.60 4.73 -22.85
CA LYS A 34 4.96 5.26 -23.09
C LYS A 34 5.67 5.69 -21.80
N GLN A 35 4.96 5.72 -20.68
CA GLN A 35 5.52 6.18 -19.42
C GLN A 35 6.26 5.06 -18.71
N ARG A 36 7.38 5.44 -18.06
CA ARG A 36 8.18 4.52 -17.26
C ARG A 36 7.35 3.84 -16.18
N PHE A 37 6.54 4.62 -15.46
CA PHE A 37 5.73 4.12 -14.35
C PHE A 37 4.26 4.00 -14.73
N THR A 38 3.66 2.87 -14.34
CA THR A 38 2.21 2.68 -14.36
C THR A 38 1.73 2.25 -12.98
N LEU A 39 0.91 3.08 -12.34
CA LEU A 39 0.31 2.79 -11.04
C LEU A 39 -1.05 2.13 -11.21
N HIS A 40 -1.18 0.91 -10.73
CA HIS A 40 -2.45 0.20 -10.59
C HIS A 40 -2.97 0.43 -9.16
N GLY A 41 -4.12 1.07 -9.02
CA GLY A 41 -4.63 1.46 -7.71
C GLY A 41 -6.08 1.91 -7.71
N THR A 42 -6.52 2.48 -6.60
CA THR A 42 -7.84 3.08 -6.48
C THR A 42 -7.82 4.22 -5.46
N MET A 43 -8.63 5.23 -5.68
CA MET A 43 -8.81 6.39 -4.81
C MET A 43 -9.18 6.01 -3.36
N THR A 44 -9.93 4.93 -3.20
CA THR A 44 -10.39 4.48 -1.88
C THR A 44 -9.30 3.80 -1.04
N SER A 45 -8.14 3.50 -1.63
CA SER A 45 -7.02 2.82 -0.97
C SER A 45 -5.97 3.81 -0.47
N GLY A 46 -5.76 3.87 0.85
CA GLY A 46 -4.66 4.64 1.45
C GLY A 46 -3.30 4.26 0.88
N PRO A 47 -2.92 2.97 0.81
CA PRO A 47 -1.68 2.54 0.18
C PRO A 47 -1.53 2.94 -1.30
N SER A 48 -2.62 2.95 -2.10
CA SER A 48 -2.56 3.47 -3.47
C SER A 48 -2.29 4.96 -3.49
N TYR A 49 -2.94 5.70 -2.58
CA TYR A 49 -2.69 7.13 -2.43
C TYR A 49 -1.25 7.44 -2.02
N THR A 50 -0.66 6.64 -1.13
CA THR A 50 0.75 6.78 -0.73
C THR A 50 1.68 6.81 -1.96
N VAL A 51 1.51 5.87 -2.89
CA VAL A 51 2.34 5.79 -4.10
C VAL A 51 2.02 6.91 -5.09
N GLY A 52 0.73 7.21 -5.28
CA GLY A 52 0.31 8.32 -6.14
C GLY A 52 0.82 9.67 -5.65
N LEU A 53 0.75 9.93 -4.33
CA LEU A 53 1.27 11.14 -3.71
C LEU A 53 2.79 11.28 -3.91
N MET A 54 3.55 10.19 -3.73
CA MET A 54 5.00 10.20 -3.98
C MET A 54 5.32 10.61 -5.42
N LEU A 55 4.66 10.02 -6.41
CA LEU A 55 4.85 10.35 -7.83
C LEU A 55 4.46 11.80 -8.12
N ALA A 56 3.36 12.28 -7.55
CA ALA A 56 2.88 13.65 -7.70
C ALA A 56 3.84 14.68 -7.08
N LEU A 57 4.29 14.45 -5.84
CA LEU A 57 5.29 15.30 -5.17
C LEU A 57 6.66 15.29 -5.90
N CYS A 58 7.01 14.16 -6.52
CA CYS A 58 8.15 14.09 -7.42
C CYS A 58 7.92 14.86 -8.74
N ARG A 59 6.69 15.24 -9.04
CA ARG A 59 6.28 15.84 -10.33
C ARG A 59 6.70 14.97 -11.50
N HIS A 60 6.62 13.64 -11.31
CA HIS A 60 7.00 12.66 -12.32
C HIS A 60 5.74 12.16 -13.03
N PRO A 61 5.68 12.23 -14.37
CA PRO A 61 4.55 11.70 -15.13
C PRO A 61 4.45 10.18 -14.97
N TYR A 62 3.23 9.66 -14.88
CA TYR A 62 2.94 8.22 -14.77
C TYR A 62 1.57 7.92 -15.35
N SER A 63 1.43 6.73 -15.92
CA SER A 63 0.12 6.19 -16.27
C SER A 63 -0.58 5.63 -15.02
N TYR A 64 -1.89 5.77 -14.99
CA TYR A 64 -2.72 5.27 -13.89
C TYR A 64 -3.79 4.32 -14.42
N ILE A 65 -3.88 3.15 -13.81
CA ILE A 65 -4.92 2.15 -14.08
C ILE A 65 -5.80 2.03 -12.84
N HIS A 66 -7.06 2.42 -12.99
CA HIS A 66 -8.05 2.22 -11.93
C HIS A 66 -8.35 0.74 -11.74
N VAL A 67 -8.31 0.27 -10.49
CA VAL A 67 -8.65 -1.11 -10.11
C VAL A 67 -9.90 -1.09 -9.25
N ASN A 68 -11.02 -1.57 -9.79
CA ASN A 68 -12.29 -1.60 -9.09
C ASN A 68 -12.31 -2.75 -8.06
N LEU A 69 -12.15 -2.38 -6.78
CA LEU A 69 -12.15 -3.34 -5.69
C LEU A 69 -13.53 -3.93 -5.42
N ARG A 70 -14.62 -3.20 -5.71
CA ARG A 70 -16.00 -3.68 -5.50
C ARG A 70 -16.35 -4.79 -6.48
N GLU A 71 -15.86 -4.70 -7.70
CA GLU A 71 -16.01 -5.74 -8.73
C GLU A 71 -14.99 -6.88 -8.60
N GLY A 72 -14.10 -6.82 -7.60
CA GLY A 72 -13.12 -7.85 -7.36
C GLY A 72 -12.00 -7.92 -8.41
N GLN A 73 -11.77 -6.86 -9.19
CA GLN A 73 -10.73 -6.84 -10.23
C GLN A 73 -9.34 -7.18 -9.69
N HIS A 74 -9.04 -6.79 -8.44
CA HIS A 74 -7.78 -7.12 -7.75
C HIS A 74 -7.60 -8.61 -7.44
N LYS A 75 -8.64 -9.44 -7.62
CA LYS A 75 -8.62 -10.90 -7.41
C LYS A 75 -8.62 -11.69 -8.71
N GLN A 76 -8.71 -11.02 -9.86
CA GLN A 76 -8.72 -11.68 -11.15
C GLN A 76 -7.31 -12.15 -11.54
N PRO A 77 -7.19 -13.23 -12.32
CA PRO A 77 -5.89 -13.81 -12.71
C PRO A 77 -4.95 -12.82 -13.40
N ASP A 78 -5.48 -11.92 -14.23
CA ASP A 78 -4.71 -10.90 -14.94
C ASP A 78 -4.13 -9.82 -14.02
N TYR A 79 -4.75 -9.59 -12.85
CA TYR A 79 -4.20 -8.74 -11.82
C TYR A 79 -3.25 -9.48 -10.88
N LEU A 80 -3.54 -10.75 -10.55
CA LEU A 80 -2.70 -11.54 -9.64
C LEU A 80 -1.27 -11.75 -10.18
N VAL A 81 -1.06 -11.74 -11.50
CA VAL A 81 0.29 -11.74 -12.09
C VAL A 81 1.05 -10.44 -11.81
N LYS A 82 0.37 -9.33 -11.54
CA LYS A 82 0.96 -8.03 -11.18
C LYS A 82 1.18 -7.91 -9.67
N ASN A 83 0.22 -8.42 -8.89
CA ASN A 83 0.29 -8.43 -7.43
C ASN A 83 -0.25 -9.75 -6.88
N ARG A 84 0.64 -10.67 -6.56
CA ARG A 84 0.33 -12.01 -6.02
C ARG A 84 -0.52 -12.00 -4.75
N TYR A 85 -0.57 -10.87 -4.02
CA TYR A 85 -1.38 -10.74 -2.82
C TYR A 85 -2.83 -10.34 -3.13
N GLY A 86 -3.14 -10.01 -4.39
CA GLY A 86 -4.46 -9.53 -4.79
C GLY A 86 -4.86 -8.29 -3.98
N GLN A 87 -3.98 -7.32 -3.91
CA GLN A 87 -4.14 -6.03 -3.22
C GLN A 87 -3.70 -4.88 -4.13
N VAL A 88 -4.08 -3.68 -3.80
CA VAL A 88 -3.55 -2.45 -4.42
C VAL A 88 -2.72 -1.68 -3.39
N PRO A 89 -1.66 -0.98 -3.83
CA PRO A 89 -1.23 -0.76 -5.21
C PRO A 89 -0.37 -1.89 -5.78
N ALA A 90 -0.20 -1.85 -7.11
CA ALA A 90 0.95 -2.40 -7.81
C ALA A 90 1.55 -1.29 -8.69
N LEU A 91 2.86 -1.13 -8.67
CA LEU A 91 3.57 -0.19 -9.54
C LEU A 91 4.36 -0.99 -10.57
N ARG A 92 4.17 -0.69 -11.86
CA ARG A 92 5.03 -1.17 -12.93
C ARG A 92 6.17 -0.17 -13.17
N ASP A 93 7.41 -0.64 -13.17
CA ASP A 93 8.59 0.08 -13.66
C ASP A 93 9.26 -0.76 -14.75
N GLY A 94 9.11 -0.39 -16.00
CA GLY A 94 9.53 -1.20 -17.13
C GLY A 94 8.83 -2.56 -17.15
N GLN A 95 9.58 -3.64 -16.94
CA GLN A 95 9.07 -5.02 -16.85
C GLN A 95 8.81 -5.48 -15.40
N LEU A 96 9.23 -4.69 -14.41
CA LEU A 96 9.12 -5.05 -13.00
C LEU A 96 7.78 -4.59 -12.43
N PHE A 97 7.07 -5.48 -11.72
CA PHE A 97 5.97 -5.13 -10.86
C PHE A 97 6.41 -5.09 -9.41
N LEU A 98 6.22 -3.94 -8.78
CA LEU A 98 6.50 -3.68 -7.38
C LEU A 98 5.19 -3.63 -6.60
N VAL A 99 5.18 -4.22 -5.42
CA VAL A 99 4.03 -4.30 -4.53
C VAL A 99 4.45 -3.92 -3.12
N GLN A 100 3.50 -3.64 -2.23
CA GLN A 100 3.72 -3.03 -0.90
C GLN A 100 4.17 -1.56 -1.01
N SER A 101 3.30 -0.65 -0.56
CA SER A 101 3.53 0.79 -0.76
C SER A 101 4.83 1.29 -0.13
N ALA A 102 5.26 0.75 1.02
CA ALA A 102 6.55 1.12 1.63
C ALA A 102 7.74 0.73 0.74
N ALA A 103 7.76 -0.49 0.20
CA ALA A 103 8.80 -0.94 -0.72
C ALA A 103 8.79 -0.12 -2.03
N ILE A 104 7.60 0.25 -2.52
CA ILE A 104 7.46 1.12 -3.68
C ILE A 104 8.00 2.51 -3.38
N LEU A 105 7.76 3.07 -2.19
CA LEU A 105 8.33 4.36 -1.78
C LEU A 105 9.86 4.31 -1.76
N GLU A 106 10.48 3.28 -1.18
CA GLU A 106 11.94 3.12 -1.18
C GLU A 106 12.48 3.08 -2.62
N HIS A 107 11.87 2.24 -3.48
CA HIS A 107 12.27 2.14 -4.89
C HIS A 107 12.14 3.48 -5.64
N LEU A 108 11.02 4.19 -5.47
CA LEU A 108 10.81 5.50 -6.11
C LEU A 108 11.78 6.55 -5.57
N SER A 109 12.04 6.55 -4.28
CA SER A 109 12.98 7.49 -3.65
C SER A 109 14.39 7.30 -4.19
N GLU A 110 14.85 6.04 -4.26
CA GLU A 110 16.15 5.70 -4.83
C GLU A 110 16.24 6.00 -6.32
N THR A 111 15.21 5.64 -7.09
CA THR A 111 15.18 5.84 -8.55
C THR A 111 15.12 7.31 -8.95
N LEU A 112 14.28 8.10 -8.27
CA LEU A 112 14.05 9.51 -8.59
C LEU A 112 14.98 10.46 -7.82
N LYS A 113 15.78 9.94 -6.89
CA LYS A 113 16.71 10.70 -6.03
C LYS A 113 15.99 11.83 -5.26
N LYS A 114 14.77 11.53 -4.77
CA LYS A 114 13.92 12.47 -4.03
C LYS A 114 13.40 11.84 -2.74
N PHE A 115 13.20 12.64 -1.72
CA PHE A 115 12.63 12.25 -0.43
C PHE A 115 13.41 11.15 0.32
N ASP A 116 14.71 11.02 0.03
CA ASP A 116 15.63 10.10 0.70
C ASP A 116 16.34 10.79 1.89
N GLY A 117 16.86 9.99 2.81
CA GLY A 117 17.77 10.43 3.85
C GLY A 117 19.16 10.80 3.28
N LYS A 118 19.78 11.84 3.86
CA LYS A 118 21.10 12.30 3.44
C LYS A 118 22.23 11.41 3.98
N THR A 119 22.04 10.85 5.17
CA THR A 119 23.03 10.02 5.85
C THR A 119 22.56 8.58 5.98
N PRO A 120 23.48 7.61 6.16
CA PRO A 120 23.09 6.23 6.45
C PRO A 120 22.15 6.10 7.66
N VAL A 121 22.35 6.93 8.69
CA VAL A 121 21.51 6.94 9.88
C VAL A 121 20.09 7.43 9.54
N GLU A 122 19.95 8.52 8.78
CA GLU A 122 18.63 8.98 8.34
C GLU A 122 17.90 7.92 7.50
N LYS A 123 18.60 7.22 6.61
CA LYS A 123 18.01 6.13 5.81
C LYS A 123 17.50 4.97 6.67
N ILE A 124 18.23 4.60 7.72
CA ILE A 124 17.78 3.58 8.68
C ILE A 124 16.56 4.09 9.46
N ARG A 125 16.55 5.35 9.91
CA ARG A 125 15.41 5.95 10.62
C ARG A 125 14.16 6.05 9.74
N ILE A 126 14.31 6.41 8.47
CA ILE A 126 13.20 6.38 7.49
C ILE A 126 12.59 4.98 7.41
N ARG A 127 13.42 3.94 7.26
CA ARG A 127 12.95 2.56 7.18
C ARG A 127 12.29 2.09 8.47
N GLU A 128 12.84 2.44 9.63
CA GLU A 128 12.25 2.21 10.95
C GLU A 128 10.81 2.78 10.99
N TRP A 129 10.61 4.03 10.58
CA TRP A 129 9.31 4.67 10.53
C TRP A 129 8.35 4.04 9.52
N LEU A 130 8.83 3.56 8.38
CA LEU A 130 8.00 2.84 7.39
C LEU A 130 7.48 1.50 7.95
N PHE A 131 8.31 0.75 8.67
CA PHE A 131 7.86 -0.48 9.34
C PHE A 131 6.92 -0.18 10.50
N TRP A 132 7.28 0.76 11.36
CA TRP A 132 6.45 1.19 12.49
C TRP A 132 5.07 1.69 12.02
N GLN A 133 5.03 2.48 10.98
CA GLN A 133 3.80 3.01 10.41
C GLN A 133 2.84 1.88 9.99
N TRP A 134 3.35 0.82 9.37
CA TRP A 134 2.50 -0.31 8.97
C TRP A 134 1.98 -1.11 10.15
N ASP A 135 2.80 -1.35 11.16
CA ASP A 135 2.42 -2.11 12.35
C ASP A 135 1.49 -1.30 13.27
N LYS A 136 1.86 -0.08 13.61
CA LYS A 136 1.21 0.67 14.70
C LYS A 136 0.15 1.67 14.24
N LEU A 137 0.29 2.28 13.08
CA LEU A 137 -0.61 3.34 12.61
C LEU A 137 -1.60 2.86 11.54
N SER A 138 -1.10 2.21 10.49
CA SER A 138 -1.93 1.90 9.31
C SER A 138 -2.99 0.87 9.60
N VAL A 139 -2.67 -0.17 10.37
CA VAL A 139 -3.63 -1.23 10.67
C VAL A 139 -4.82 -0.67 11.45
N PRO A 140 -4.67 -0.06 12.64
CA PRO A 140 -5.81 0.40 13.41
C PRO A 140 -6.59 1.49 12.67
N LEU A 141 -5.94 2.52 12.16
CA LEU A 141 -6.62 3.66 11.53
C LEU A 141 -7.38 3.26 10.26
N LEU A 142 -6.77 2.49 9.37
CA LEU A 142 -7.42 2.06 8.14
C LEU A 142 -8.51 0.99 8.39
N ARG A 143 -8.44 0.22 9.48
CA ARG A 143 -9.53 -0.70 9.89
C ARG A 143 -10.75 0.07 10.38
N LEU A 144 -10.56 1.08 11.24
CA LEU A 144 -11.63 1.99 11.66
C LEU A 144 -12.29 2.67 10.46
N ARG A 145 -11.48 3.25 9.58
CA ARG A 145 -11.95 3.84 8.34
C ARG A 145 -12.77 2.86 7.50
N ALA A 146 -12.28 1.63 7.32
CA ALA A 146 -12.96 0.61 6.53
C ALA A 146 -14.31 0.20 7.16
N ARG A 147 -14.40 0.12 8.50
CA ARG A 147 -15.67 -0.10 9.21
C ARG A 147 -16.65 1.03 8.98
N ASN A 148 -16.21 2.27 9.18
CA ASN A 148 -17.07 3.45 9.04
C ASN A 148 -17.59 3.62 7.60
N ARG A 149 -16.84 3.16 6.60
CA ARG A 149 -17.25 3.16 5.18
C ARG A 149 -18.01 1.91 4.75
N GLY A 150 -18.34 1.00 5.66
CA GLY A 150 -19.10 -0.22 5.36
C GLY A 150 -18.31 -1.32 4.62
N PHE A 151 -16.97 -1.21 4.50
CA PHE A 151 -16.12 -2.23 3.85
C PHE A 151 -15.70 -3.36 4.80
N ARG A 152 -15.85 -3.17 6.10
CA ARG A 152 -15.56 -4.17 7.13
C ARG A 152 -16.59 -4.11 8.23
N GLN A 153 -16.77 -5.29 8.85
CA GLN A 153 -17.62 -5.43 10.03
C GLN A 153 -16.80 -6.03 11.17
N PHE A 154 -16.91 -5.45 12.35
CA PHE A 154 -16.39 -5.97 13.62
C PHE A 154 -17.09 -5.25 14.79
N GLY A 155 -17.14 -5.93 15.95
CA GLY A 155 -17.83 -5.44 17.14
C GLY A 155 -17.17 -4.22 17.78
N ASP A 156 -17.87 -3.65 18.78
CA ASP A 156 -17.41 -2.42 19.44
C ASP A 156 -16.15 -2.63 20.30
N GLU A 157 -15.91 -3.82 20.81
CA GLU A 157 -14.67 -4.15 21.51
C GLU A 157 -13.45 -3.99 20.60
N VAL A 158 -13.48 -4.57 19.40
CA VAL A 158 -12.42 -4.45 18.40
C VAL A 158 -12.31 -3.01 17.90
N ARG A 159 -13.43 -2.30 17.78
CA ARG A 159 -13.43 -0.86 17.46
C ARG A 159 -12.68 -0.06 18.51
N THR A 160 -12.97 -0.30 19.79
CA THR A 160 -12.32 0.40 20.91
C THR A 160 -10.82 0.09 20.96
N MET A 161 -10.44 -1.16 20.71
CA MET A 161 -9.03 -1.54 20.61
C MET A 161 -8.31 -0.74 19.51
N TYR A 162 -8.85 -0.72 18.29
CA TYR A 162 -8.23 0.04 17.18
C TYR A 162 -8.24 1.55 17.43
N ASP A 163 -9.28 2.11 18.06
CA ASP A 163 -9.31 3.54 18.41
C ASP A 163 -8.18 3.88 19.38
N THR A 164 -7.97 3.06 20.41
CA THR A 164 -6.90 3.22 21.39
C THR A 164 -5.53 3.11 20.74
N GLU A 165 -5.31 2.09 19.90
CA GLU A 165 -4.04 1.89 19.19
C GLU A 165 -3.73 3.04 18.22
N ALA A 166 -4.72 3.50 17.44
CA ALA A 166 -4.56 4.61 16.52
C ALA A 166 -4.20 5.92 17.25
N LYS A 167 -4.87 6.22 18.37
CA LYS A 167 -4.58 7.39 19.19
C LYS A 167 -3.20 7.32 19.83
N ALA A 168 -2.77 6.14 20.31
CA ALA A 168 -1.42 5.92 20.81
C ALA A 168 -0.36 6.17 19.72
N ALA A 169 -0.61 5.69 18.50
CA ALA A 169 0.29 5.95 17.37
C ALA A 169 0.34 7.44 17.00
N LEU A 170 -0.81 8.14 17.00
CA LEU A 170 -0.84 9.59 16.77
C LEU A 170 -0.06 10.36 17.85
N ALA A 171 -0.13 9.95 19.10
CA ALA A 171 0.63 10.58 20.19
C ALA A 171 2.15 10.44 19.99
N VAL A 172 2.62 9.31 19.46
CA VAL A 172 4.04 9.12 19.11
C VAL A 172 4.47 10.08 18.02
N ILE A 173 3.66 10.22 16.96
CA ILE A 173 3.94 11.15 15.85
C ILE A 173 3.92 12.60 16.34
N GLU A 174 2.94 12.96 17.16
CA GLU A 174 2.83 14.29 17.76
C GLU A 174 4.07 14.66 18.56
N HIS A 175 4.54 13.74 19.41
CA HIS A 175 5.75 13.92 20.21
C HIS A 175 7.00 14.09 19.34
N GLU A 176 7.12 13.35 18.24
CA GLU A 176 8.26 13.50 17.32
C GLU A 176 8.22 14.84 16.58
N LEU A 177 7.07 15.23 16.10
CA LEU A 177 6.87 16.50 15.39
C LEU A 177 6.95 17.73 16.30
N ALA A 178 6.86 17.56 17.62
CA ALA A 178 7.17 18.64 18.58
C ALA A 178 8.65 19.03 18.58
N LYS A 179 9.54 18.16 18.11
CA LYS A 179 11.01 18.35 18.08
C LYS A 179 11.51 18.82 16.72
N SER A 180 10.76 18.57 15.65
CA SER A 180 11.19 18.80 14.27
C SER A 180 9.99 19.02 13.34
N ASP A 181 10.20 19.79 12.28
CA ASP A 181 9.21 20.00 11.23
C ASP A 181 8.88 18.74 10.41
N TRP A 182 9.75 17.73 10.42
CA TRP A 182 9.67 16.50 9.64
C TRP A 182 9.98 15.28 10.51
N ILE A 183 9.44 14.12 10.10
CA ILE A 183 9.60 12.86 10.84
C ILE A 183 11.08 12.44 10.93
N VAL A 184 11.85 12.64 9.85
CA VAL A 184 13.29 12.34 9.85
C VAL A 184 14.06 13.49 9.20
N GLY A 185 15.08 13.99 9.89
CA GLY A 185 15.97 15.00 9.35
C GLY A 185 15.33 16.39 9.23
N LYS A 186 15.82 17.18 8.27
CA LYS A 186 15.42 18.59 8.11
C LYS A 186 14.53 18.86 6.88
N LYS A 187 14.09 17.83 6.17
CA LYS A 187 13.24 17.92 4.97
C LYS A 187 12.30 16.73 4.92
N ALA A 188 11.20 16.87 4.19
CA ALA A 188 10.29 15.78 3.93
C ALA A 188 11.01 14.57 3.31
N THR A 189 10.69 13.40 3.81
CA THR A 189 11.19 12.10 3.35
C THR A 189 10.03 11.17 3.01
N ILE A 190 10.34 9.98 2.52
CA ILE A 190 9.31 8.95 2.29
C ILE A 190 8.62 8.49 3.59
N ALA A 191 9.23 8.69 4.76
CA ALA A 191 8.56 8.47 6.04
C ALA A 191 7.39 9.45 6.22
N ASP A 192 7.60 10.74 5.91
CA ASP A 192 6.54 11.75 5.96
C ASP A 192 5.42 11.43 4.98
N ILE A 193 5.75 11.04 3.74
CA ILE A 193 4.77 10.69 2.70
C ILE A 193 3.94 9.48 3.13
N GLY A 194 4.59 8.44 3.65
CA GLY A 194 3.92 7.21 4.10
C GLY A 194 2.96 7.47 5.26
N ILE A 195 3.42 8.18 6.29
CA ILE A 195 2.63 8.51 7.48
C ILE A 195 1.49 9.47 7.12
N TYR A 196 1.78 10.52 6.36
CA TYR A 196 0.75 11.49 5.93
C TYR A 196 -0.40 10.81 5.19
N ALA A 197 -0.09 9.93 4.24
CA ALA A 197 -1.09 9.24 3.44
C ALA A 197 -2.07 8.38 4.27
N VAL A 198 -1.70 8.03 5.50
CA VAL A 198 -2.57 7.34 6.46
C VAL A 198 -3.26 8.34 7.39
N VAL A 199 -2.51 9.27 8.01
CA VAL A 199 -3.04 10.25 8.97
C VAL A 199 -4.14 11.12 8.36
N ARG A 200 -4.07 11.44 7.07
CA ARG A 200 -5.12 12.20 6.40
C ARG A 200 -6.51 11.56 6.46
N TYR A 201 -6.56 10.24 6.66
CA TYR A 201 -7.83 9.51 6.79
C TYR A 201 -8.35 9.43 8.23
N ALA A 202 -7.72 10.10 9.20
CA ALA A 202 -8.19 10.14 10.58
C ALA A 202 -9.66 10.62 10.71
N PRO A 203 -10.11 11.66 9.98
CA PRO A 203 -11.53 12.06 10.02
C PRO A 203 -12.47 10.96 9.52
N GLU A 204 -12.11 10.24 8.47
CA GLU A 204 -12.91 9.10 7.97
C GLU A 204 -12.91 7.91 8.95
N ALA A 205 -11.90 7.84 9.82
CA ALA A 205 -11.82 6.87 10.92
C ALA A 205 -12.56 7.37 12.20
N MET A 206 -13.19 8.54 12.16
CA MET A 206 -13.83 9.21 13.32
C MET A 206 -12.82 9.56 14.42
N ILE A 207 -11.58 9.87 14.05
CA ILE A 207 -10.53 10.31 14.96
C ILE A 207 -10.31 11.81 14.77
N ASP A 208 -10.52 12.57 15.86
CA ASP A 208 -10.23 14.01 15.90
C ASP A 208 -8.71 14.25 15.98
N LEU A 209 -8.21 15.15 15.14
CA LEU A 209 -6.81 15.57 15.14
C LEU A 209 -6.59 16.88 15.91
N THR A 210 -7.62 17.52 16.43
CA THR A 210 -7.50 18.76 17.22
C THR A 210 -6.52 18.64 18.40
N PRO A 211 -6.45 17.50 19.13
CA PRO A 211 -5.49 17.29 20.19
C PRO A 211 -4.01 17.18 19.76
N TYR A 212 -3.75 17.17 18.44
CA TYR A 212 -2.41 16.94 17.87
C TYR A 212 -1.95 18.13 16.99
N PRO A 213 -1.63 19.29 17.59
CA PRO A 213 -1.34 20.53 16.84
C PRO A 213 -0.10 20.43 15.95
N ASN A 214 0.93 19.66 16.34
CA ASN A 214 2.13 19.46 15.52
C ASN A 214 1.81 18.62 14.28
N ILE A 215 0.98 17.59 14.41
CA ILE A 215 0.46 16.81 13.27
C ILE A 215 -0.32 17.72 12.32
N VAL A 216 -1.21 18.57 12.85
CA VAL A 216 -2.00 19.51 12.03
C VAL A 216 -1.09 20.48 11.26
N ALA A 217 -0.06 21.02 11.91
CA ALA A 217 0.90 21.92 11.29
C ALA A 217 1.75 21.19 10.22
N TRP A 218 2.23 19.99 10.53
CA TRP A 218 2.98 19.15 9.61
C TRP A 218 2.15 18.73 8.38
N LYS A 219 0.88 18.38 8.55
CA LYS A 219 -0.03 18.10 7.43
C LYS A 219 -0.12 19.30 6.49
N LYS A 220 -0.32 20.51 7.02
CA LYS A 220 -0.36 21.74 6.21
C LYS A 220 0.94 21.97 5.43
N ARG A 221 2.10 21.66 6.02
CA ARG A 221 3.40 21.75 5.32
C ARG A 221 3.46 20.80 4.11
N ILE A 222 3.00 19.57 4.25
CA ILE A 222 2.96 18.60 3.14
C ILE A 222 1.95 19.06 2.08
N GLU A 223 0.77 19.52 2.49
CA GLU A 223 -0.30 19.98 1.61
C GLU A 223 0.09 21.24 0.80
N ALA A 224 1.04 22.03 1.31
CA ALA A 224 1.61 23.17 0.62
C ALA A 224 2.77 22.82 -0.33
N MET A 225 3.21 21.57 -0.38
CA MET A 225 4.34 21.19 -1.25
C MET A 225 3.94 21.21 -2.73
N PRO A 226 4.83 21.68 -3.61
CA PRO A 226 4.60 21.65 -5.07
C PRO A 226 4.36 20.21 -5.55
N GLY A 227 3.27 20.00 -6.27
CA GLY A 227 2.85 18.68 -6.77
C GLY A 227 1.94 17.92 -5.82
N PHE A 228 1.63 18.48 -4.65
CA PHE A 228 0.60 17.89 -3.78
C PHE A 228 -0.75 17.78 -4.50
N GLY A 229 -1.50 16.72 -4.22
CA GLY A 229 -2.87 16.53 -4.68
C GLY A 229 -3.64 15.58 -3.78
N THR A 230 -4.95 15.75 -3.72
CA THR A 230 -5.83 14.85 -2.97
C THR A 230 -5.98 13.50 -3.68
N PRO A 231 -6.48 12.45 -3.02
CA PRO A 231 -6.73 11.17 -3.69
C PRO A 231 -7.60 11.30 -4.93
N GLU A 232 -8.62 12.17 -4.88
CA GLU A 232 -9.56 12.42 -5.97
C GLU A 232 -8.85 13.02 -7.20
N GLN A 233 -7.86 13.89 -6.97
CA GLN A 233 -7.07 14.53 -8.01
C GLN A 233 -6.01 13.59 -8.60
N ILE A 234 -5.39 12.77 -7.76
CA ILE A 234 -4.25 11.90 -8.13
C ILE A 234 -4.71 10.57 -8.71
N LEU A 235 -5.78 9.99 -8.15
CA LEU A 235 -6.30 8.66 -8.47
C LEU A 235 -7.76 8.74 -8.91
N PRO A 236 -8.07 9.28 -10.09
CA PRO A 236 -9.45 9.36 -10.57
C PRO A 236 -10.10 7.97 -10.69
N MET A 237 -11.45 7.92 -10.76
CA MET A 237 -12.16 6.66 -10.91
C MET A 237 -12.01 6.05 -12.32
N GLU A 238 -11.34 6.75 -13.22
CA GLU A 238 -11.03 6.32 -14.59
C GLU A 238 -9.52 6.15 -14.77
N SER A 239 -9.14 5.22 -15.63
CA SER A 239 -7.74 5.01 -15.99
C SER A 239 -7.22 6.18 -16.85
N ARG A 240 -5.97 6.59 -16.60
CA ARG A 240 -5.29 7.64 -17.34
C ARG A 240 -3.96 7.09 -17.89
N LEU A 241 -3.93 6.89 -19.20
CA LEU A 241 -2.70 6.52 -19.90
C LEU A 241 -2.03 7.80 -20.45
N LEU A 242 -0.72 7.92 -20.25
CA LEU A 242 0.07 9.06 -20.74
C LEU A 242 1.09 8.61 -21.78
#